data_d5fa60b90d5c4b31f6313d57536b3042
#
_entry.id   d5fa60b90d5c4b31f6313d57536b3042
#
_cell.length_a   1.000
_cell.length_b   1.000
_cell.length_c   1.000
_cell.angle_alpha   90.00
_cell.angle_beta   90.00
_cell.angle_gamma   90.00
#
_symmetry.space_group_name_H-M   'P 1'
#
loop_
_entity.id
_entity.type
_entity.pdbx_description
1 polymer ?
#
loop_
_entity_poly.entity_id
_entity_poly.type
_entity_poly.pdbx_seq_one_letter_code
_entity_poly.pdbx_strand_id
1 'polypeptide(L)'
;MSKRQSNLANVATLLCFCGVTAISSTTQAATSNLDHVLTELTRQHNNASDLVKSARQPRNLALDSQLISQDTSQASKDSDVLERLSAVASNTVNRFSQTGVASWYGRQFQGRKTASGDTFDSNSLTAAHRSLPMNCYIKVTNKSNGKSVVVKVNDRGPFSSHRVLDLSYAAAKQIGLASTGTGNVVIERVGGPN
;
A
#
# COMPACT_ATOMS: atom_id res chain seq x y z
N MET A 1 44.45 -47.83 9.99
CA MET A 1 43.78 -49.14 9.79
C MET A 1 42.29 -48.82 9.77
N SER A 2 41.56 -48.96 8.80
CA SER A 2 41.13 -49.93 7.81
C SER A 2 39.87 -49.36 7.16
N LYS A 3 39.94 -49.09 5.89
CA LYS A 3 39.26 -49.70 4.71
C LYS A 3 37.73 -49.36 4.59
N ARG A 4 37.36 -48.58 3.49
CA ARG A 4 36.83 -49.07 2.19
C ARG A 4 35.42 -49.64 2.31
N GLN A 5 34.47 -49.39 1.44
CA GLN A 5 34.34 -49.37 -0.03
C GLN A 5 32.98 -48.69 -0.38
N SER A 6 32.84 -47.83 -1.32
CA SER A 6 32.44 -47.95 -2.74
C SER A 6 31.45 -49.08 -3.07
N ASN A 7 30.29 -48.73 -3.58
CA ASN A 7 29.65 -49.52 -4.64
C ASN A 7 28.91 -48.62 -5.62
N LEU A 8 29.45 -48.65 -6.83
CA LEU A 8 28.82 -48.20 -8.08
C LEU A 8 27.88 -49.30 -8.60
N ALA A 9 27.00 -48.84 -9.48
CA ALA A 9 26.34 -49.56 -10.59
C ALA A 9 24.96 -50.17 -10.25
N ASN A 10 23.91 -49.74 -10.90
CA ASN A 10 23.53 -50.35 -12.15
C ASN A 10 22.49 -49.53 -12.92
N VAL A 11 22.79 -49.39 -14.17
CA VAL A 11 22.03 -48.98 -15.31
C VAL A 11 20.87 -49.97 -15.52
N ALA A 12 19.66 -49.48 -15.76
CA ALA A 12 18.68 -50.16 -16.59
C ALA A 12 17.75 -49.17 -17.26
N THR A 13 18.02 -48.95 -18.50
CA THR A 13 17.17 -48.40 -19.56
C THR A 13 15.87 -49.19 -19.64
N LEU A 14 14.70 -48.55 -19.60
CA LEU A 14 13.51 -49.07 -20.24
C LEU A 14 12.71 -47.91 -20.86
N LEU A 15 12.81 -47.84 -22.17
CA LEU A 15 11.89 -47.16 -23.07
C LEU A 15 10.54 -47.88 -23.00
N CYS A 16 9.46 -47.16 -22.77
CA CYS A 16 8.18 -47.55 -23.32
C CYS A 16 7.28 -46.34 -23.56
N PHE A 17 6.91 -46.25 -24.71
CA PHE A 17 6.02 -45.48 -25.56
C PHE A 17 4.63 -45.21 -24.99
N CYS A 18 4.05 -44.11 -25.52
CA CYS A 18 2.61 -43.84 -25.76
C CYS A 18 1.80 -43.29 -24.60
N GLY A 19 1.34 -42.10 -24.83
CA GLY A 19 0.22 -41.50 -24.11
C GLY A 19 0.09 -39.98 -24.38
N VAL A 20 -0.03 -39.60 -25.66
CA VAL A 20 -0.56 -38.28 -26.00
C VAL A 20 -2.05 -38.31 -25.67
N THR A 21 -2.41 -37.73 -24.53
CA THR A 21 -3.81 -37.34 -24.30
C THR A 21 -3.83 -35.84 -23.98
N ALA A 22 -4.56 -35.16 -24.82
CA ALA A 22 -4.89 -33.76 -24.86
C ALA A 22 -5.21 -33.14 -23.47
N ILE A 23 -4.44 -32.16 -23.08
CA ILE A 23 -4.85 -31.13 -22.11
C ILE A 23 -5.08 -29.84 -22.91
N SER A 24 -6.19 -29.81 -23.61
CA SER A 24 -6.71 -28.62 -24.28
C SER A 24 -8.08 -28.33 -23.70
N SER A 25 -8.19 -27.66 -22.53
CA SER A 25 -9.50 -27.20 -22.05
C SER A 25 -9.45 -26.11 -20.97
N THR A 26 -8.30 -25.55 -20.59
CA THR A 26 -8.29 -24.54 -19.50
C THR A 26 -7.81 -23.15 -19.89
N THR A 27 -7.46 -22.90 -21.15
CA THR A 27 -7.01 -21.59 -21.63
C THR A 27 -8.12 -20.73 -22.25
N GLN A 28 -9.29 -21.29 -22.53
CA GLN A 28 -10.38 -20.54 -23.18
C GLN A 28 -11.28 -19.73 -22.23
N ALA A 29 -11.29 -20.05 -20.93
CA ALA A 29 -12.11 -19.31 -19.96
C ALA A 29 -11.47 -17.99 -19.47
N ALA A 30 -10.16 -17.84 -19.60
CA ALA A 30 -9.47 -16.64 -19.16
C ALA A 30 -9.46 -15.51 -20.20
N THR A 31 -9.54 -15.85 -21.48
CA THR A 31 -9.55 -14.87 -22.57
C THR A 31 -10.91 -14.20 -22.74
N SER A 32 -12.01 -14.90 -22.49
CA SER A 32 -13.37 -14.35 -22.60
C SER A 32 -13.67 -13.24 -21.58
N ASN A 33 -13.08 -13.32 -20.40
CA ASN A 33 -13.26 -12.30 -19.36
C ASN A 33 -12.46 -11.02 -19.65
N LEU A 34 -11.29 -11.14 -20.28
CA LEU A 34 -10.46 -10.00 -20.67
C LEU A 34 -11.11 -9.23 -21.84
N ASP A 35 -11.66 -9.92 -22.83
CA ASP A 35 -12.34 -9.29 -23.95
C ASP A 35 -13.61 -8.56 -23.50
N HIS A 36 -14.34 -9.08 -22.53
CA HIS A 36 -15.51 -8.43 -21.97
C HIS A 36 -15.15 -7.13 -21.21
N VAL A 37 -14.07 -7.15 -20.42
CA VAL A 37 -13.58 -5.98 -19.68
C VAL A 37 -13.04 -4.92 -20.65
N LEU A 38 -12.31 -5.31 -21.68
CA LEU A 38 -11.81 -4.38 -22.70
C LEU A 38 -12.94 -3.73 -23.49
N THR A 39 -13.98 -4.50 -23.84
CA THR A 39 -15.17 -3.97 -24.54
C THR A 39 -15.92 -2.98 -23.69
N GLU A 40 -16.09 -3.23 -22.39
CA GLU A 40 -16.77 -2.31 -21.46
C GLU A 40 -15.96 -1.04 -21.23
N LEU A 41 -14.65 -1.12 -21.09
CA LEU A 41 -13.77 0.05 -20.97
C LEU A 41 -13.82 0.93 -22.25
N THR A 42 -13.84 0.31 -23.43
CA THR A 42 -13.96 1.04 -24.70
C THR A 42 -15.31 1.73 -24.84
N ARG A 43 -16.40 1.10 -24.37
CA ARG A 43 -17.74 1.68 -24.36
C ARG A 43 -17.82 2.89 -23.43
N GLN A 44 -17.23 2.83 -22.24
CA GLN A 44 -17.17 3.96 -21.31
C GLN A 44 -16.36 5.13 -21.86
N HIS A 45 -15.23 4.84 -22.54
CA HIS A 45 -14.40 5.88 -23.17
C HIS A 45 -15.14 6.60 -24.31
N ASN A 46 -15.90 5.89 -25.14
CA ASN A 46 -16.68 6.46 -26.22
C ASN A 46 -17.83 7.34 -25.70
N ASN A 47 -18.50 6.93 -24.62
CA ASN A 47 -19.56 7.74 -23.99
C ASN A 47 -19.02 9.06 -23.40
N ALA A 48 -17.82 9.06 -22.85
CA ALA A 48 -17.16 10.27 -22.35
C ALA A 48 -16.79 11.24 -23.50
N SER A 49 -16.41 10.71 -24.66
CA SER A 49 -16.06 11.50 -25.84
C SER A 49 -17.26 12.20 -26.48
N ASP A 50 -18.44 11.58 -26.43
CA ASP A 50 -19.68 12.15 -26.97
C ASP A 50 -20.25 13.26 -26.08
N LEU A 51 -20.07 13.16 -24.77
CA LEU A 51 -20.42 14.23 -23.83
C LEU A 51 -19.58 15.50 -24.05
N VAL A 52 -18.28 15.33 -24.34
CA VAL A 52 -17.39 16.47 -24.64
C VAL A 52 -17.72 17.12 -26.00
N LYS A 53 -18.12 16.34 -27.00
CA LYS A 53 -18.56 16.86 -28.30
C LYS A 53 -19.85 17.63 -28.22
N SER A 54 -20.80 17.19 -27.40
CA SER A 54 -22.08 17.89 -27.18
C SER A 54 -21.90 19.26 -26.49
N ALA A 55 -20.86 19.41 -25.67
CA ALA A 55 -20.55 20.67 -24.98
C ALA A 55 -19.87 21.72 -25.86
N ARG A 56 -19.42 21.36 -27.08
CA ARG A 56 -18.67 22.25 -27.98
C ARG A 56 -19.48 22.93 -29.07
N GLN A 57 -20.82 22.78 -29.11
CA GLN A 57 -21.62 23.52 -30.07
C GLN A 57 -21.83 24.97 -29.58
N PRO A 58 -21.36 25.99 -30.34
CA PRO A 58 -21.68 27.37 -30.03
C PRO A 58 -23.17 27.61 -30.32
N ARG A 59 -23.99 27.61 -29.30
CA ARG A 59 -25.33 28.13 -29.41
C ARG A 59 -25.23 29.65 -29.41
N ASN A 60 -25.54 30.26 -30.53
CA ASN A 60 -25.74 31.70 -30.63
C ASN A 60 -26.92 32.06 -29.73
N LEU A 61 -26.64 32.42 -28.50
CA LEU A 61 -27.61 32.99 -27.58
C LEU A 61 -27.49 34.49 -27.66
N ALA A 62 -28.52 35.09 -28.29
CA ALA A 62 -28.80 36.51 -28.16
C ALA A 62 -28.88 36.85 -26.65
N LEU A 63 -28.16 37.88 -26.24
CA LEU A 63 -28.13 38.40 -24.88
C LEU A 63 -29.57 38.83 -24.49
N ASP A 64 -30.17 38.08 -23.59
CA ASP A 64 -31.26 38.60 -22.78
C ASP A 64 -30.78 38.78 -21.35
N SER A 65 -30.72 40.06 -20.93
CA SER A 65 -30.01 40.53 -19.73
C SER A 65 -30.71 40.20 -18.40
N GLN A 66 -31.69 39.32 -18.36
CA GLN A 66 -32.49 39.03 -17.16
C GLN A 66 -32.14 37.73 -16.43
N LEU A 67 -31.15 36.97 -16.88
CA LEU A 67 -30.82 35.64 -16.28
C LEU A 67 -29.53 35.64 -15.40
N ILE A 68 -28.90 36.80 -15.14
CA ILE A 68 -27.67 36.89 -14.36
C ILE A 68 -27.93 36.86 -12.83
N SER A 69 -29.19 36.91 -12.37
CA SER A 69 -29.48 37.03 -10.93
C SER A 69 -29.76 35.71 -10.21
N GLN A 70 -29.68 34.56 -10.87
CA GLN A 70 -29.97 33.24 -10.21
C GLN A 70 -28.82 32.31 -10.04
N ASP A 71 -27.59 32.64 -10.51
CA ASP A 71 -26.47 31.67 -10.52
C ASP A 71 -25.54 31.78 -9.33
N THR A 72 -25.75 32.77 -8.43
CA THR A 72 -24.93 32.94 -7.22
C THR A 72 -25.28 31.97 -6.09
N SER A 73 -26.46 31.30 -6.16
CA SER A 73 -26.88 30.35 -5.12
C SER A 73 -26.37 28.91 -5.36
N GLN A 74 -25.87 28.60 -6.56
CA GLN A 74 -25.30 27.27 -6.89
C GLN A 74 -23.82 27.16 -6.56
N ALA A 75 -23.07 28.24 -6.74
CA ALA A 75 -21.64 28.29 -6.38
C ALA A 75 -21.39 28.09 -4.88
N SER A 76 -22.31 28.51 -4.01
CA SER A 76 -22.22 28.30 -2.57
C SER A 76 -22.49 26.85 -2.14
N LYS A 77 -23.29 26.10 -2.91
CA LYS A 77 -23.55 24.67 -2.62
C LYS A 77 -22.41 23.79 -3.06
N ASP A 78 -21.73 24.13 -4.15
CA ASP A 78 -20.59 23.36 -4.65
C ASP A 78 -19.36 23.52 -3.75
N SER A 79 -19.16 24.70 -3.13
CA SER A 79 -18.11 24.89 -2.15
C SER A 79 -18.34 24.08 -0.86
N ASP A 80 -19.59 24.02 -0.37
CA ASP A 80 -19.95 23.21 0.81
C ASP A 80 -19.77 21.70 0.53
N VAL A 81 -20.13 21.24 -0.68
CA VAL A 81 -19.91 19.84 -1.09
C VAL A 81 -18.43 19.51 -1.17
N LEU A 82 -17.60 20.39 -1.74
CA LEU A 82 -16.16 20.20 -1.81
C LEU A 82 -15.51 20.19 -0.42
N GLU A 83 -15.95 21.07 0.48
CA GLU A 83 -15.48 21.10 1.87
C GLU A 83 -15.87 19.82 2.62
N ARG A 84 -17.10 19.36 2.47
CA ARG A 84 -17.58 18.08 3.05
C ARG A 84 -16.82 16.88 2.47
N LEU A 85 -16.57 16.85 1.17
CA LEU A 85 -15.78 15.79 0.53
C LEU A 85 -14.32 15.80 1.01
N SER A 86 -13.73 17.00 1.18
CA SER A 86 -12.37 17.13 1.71
C SER A 86 -12.30 16.69 3.18
N ALA A 87 -13.30 17.02 3.99
CA ALA A 87 -13.39 16.60 5.39
C ALA A 87 -13.59 15.08 5.51
N VAL A 88 -14.43 14.48 4.66
CA VAL A 88 -14.61 13.01 4.62
C VAL A 88 -13.33 12.32 4.14
N ALA A 89 -12.67 12.84 3.12
CA ALA A 89 -11.41 12.30 2.62
C ALA A 89 -10.31 12.40 3.70
N SER A 90 -10.21 13.53 4.40
CA SER A 90 -9.26 13.73 5.50
C SER A 90 -9.54 12.78 6.66
N ASN A 91 -10.79 12.57 7.04
CA ASN A 91 -11.18 11.62 8.08
C ASN A 91 -10.91 10.16 7.68
N THR A 92 -11.05 9.83 6.40
CA THR A 92 -10.79 8.46 5.90
C THR A 92 -9.30 8.16 5.84
N VAL A 93 -8.48 9.13 5.44
CA VAL A 93 -7.01 9.01 5.41
C VAL A 93 -6.42 8.87 6.83
N ASN A 94 -7.04 9.50 7.83
CA ASN A 94 -6.59 9.44 9.22
C ASN A 94 -7.05 8.20 10.00
N ARG A 95 -7.86 7.31 9.40
CA ARG A 95 -8.39 6.11 10.08
C ARG A 95 -7.58 4.84 9.88
N PHE A 96 -6.35 4.93 9.33
CA PHE A 96 -5.50 3.74 9.28
C PHE A 96 -5.17 3.31 10.71
N SER A 97 -5.59 2.11 11.07
CA SER A 97 -5.23 1.44 12.33
C SER A 97 -4.87 -0.01 12.04
N GLN A 98 -3.74 -0.46 12.54
CA GLN A 98 -3.26 -1.83 12.40
C GLN A 98 -2.70 -2.33 13.71
N THR A 99 -3.05 -3.57 14.08
CA THR A 99 -2.48 -4.25 15.26
C THR A 99 -1.54 -5.36 14.79
N GLY A 100 -0.42 -5.53 15.46
CA GLY A 100 0.51 -6.62 15.19
C GLY A 100 1.77 -6.57 16.03
N VAL A 101 2.72 -7.44 15.73
CA VAL A 101 3.99 -7.49 16.45
C VAL A 101 4.98 -6.50 15.84
N ALA A 102 5.55 -5.66 16.68
CA ALA A 102 6.69 -4.81 16.34
C ALA A 102 8.00 -5.37 16.91
N SER A 103 9.11 -5.08 16.22
CA SER A 103 10.47 -5.24 16.72
C SER A 103 11.26 -3.95 16.52
N TRP A 104 12.58 -3.99 16.70
CA TRP A 104 13.45 -2.86 16.43
C TRP A 104 14.74 -3.30 15.75
N TYR A 105 15.35 -2.37 15.00
CA TYR A 105 16.58 -2.60 14.25
C TYR A 105 17.79 -2.81 15.15
N GLY A 106 18.58 -3.84 14.88
CA GLY A 106 19.88 -4.05 15.53
C GLY A 106 20.90 -2.97 15.14
N ARG A 107 21.97 -2.85 15.94
CA ARG A 107 23.05 -1.87 15.73
C ARG A 107 23.76 -1.99 14.38
N GLN A 108 23.74 -3.17 13.75
CA GLN A 108 24.36 -3.44 12.45
C GLN A 108 23.74 -2.66 11.29
N PHE A 109 22.57 -2.03 11.50
CA PHE A 109 21.91 -1.21 10.49
C PHE A 109 22.29 0.28 10.57
N GLN A 110 22.98 0.71 11.63
CA GLN A 110 23.41 2.09 11.80
C GLN A 110 24.21 2.57 10.59
N GLY A 111 23.85 3.73 10.04
CA GLY A 111 24.52 4.34 8.89
C GLY A 111 24.16 3.76 7.54
N ARG A 112 23.32 2.70 7.46
CA ARG A 112 22.83 2.16 6.18
C ARG A 112 21.77 3.04 5.55
N LYS A 113 21.67 2.98 4.23
CA LYS A 113 20.58 3.65 3.50
C LYS A 113 19.26 2.93 3.73
N THR A 114 18.23 3.71 3.99
CA THR A 114 16.83 3.26 4.08
C THR A 114 16.15 3.32 2.70
N ALA A 115 14.96 2.77 2.59
CA ALA A 115 14.20 2.79 1.34
C ALA A 115 13.76 4.21 0.91
N SER A 116 13.71 5.19 1.83
CA SER A 116 13.48 6.60 1.48
C SER A 116 14.72 7.30 0.94
N GLY A 117 15.90 6.67 1.01
CA GLY A 117 17.19 7.27 0.68
C GLY A 117 17.89 7.96 1.85
N ASP A 118 17.23 8.08 3.01
CA ASP A 118 17.82 8.61 4.23
C ASP A 118 18.90 7.67 4.77
N THR A 119 19.78 8.18 5.60
CA THR A 119 20.72 7.33 6.37
C THR A 119 20.05 6.91 7.68
N PHE A 120 20.01 5.60 7.95
CA PHE A 120 19.42 5.11 9.20
C PHE A 120 20.22 5.57 10.41
N ASP A 121 19.54 6.20 11.34
CA ASP A 121 20.05 6.56 12.66
C ASP A 121 19.17 5.94 13.75
N SER A 122 19.78 5.10 14.58
CA SER A 122 19.11 4.40 15.69
C SER A 122 18.59 5.34 16.77
N ASN A 123 19.09 6.59 16.84
CA ASN A 123 18.65 7.60 17.80
C ASN A 123 17.49 8.46 17.28
N SER A 124 17.17 8.38 16.02
CA SER A 124 16.03 9.09 15.41
C SER A 124 14.72 8.31 15.61
N LEU A 125 13.59 9.01 15.62
CA LEU A 125 12.27 8.40 15.75
C LEU A 125 11.74 7.97 14.39
N THR A 126 12.17 6.79 13.92
CA THR A 126 11.83 6.25 12.61
C THR A 126 11.36 4.81 12.69
N ALA A 127 10.70 4.36 11.61
CA ALA A 127 10.21 2.99 11.50
C ALA A 127 10.21 2.50 10.05
N ALA A 128 10.23 1.17 9.89
CA ALA A 128 9.92 0.50 8.64
C ALA A 128 8.54 -0.11 8.66
N HIS A 129 7.81 0.08 7.57
CA HIS A 129 6.51 -0.54 7.33
C HIS A 129 6.41 -1.01 5.88
N ARG A 130 5.66 -2.12 5.65
CA ARG A 130 5.60 -2.76 4.31
C ARG A 130 4.94 -1.89 3.25
N SER A 131 3.81 -1.26 3.57
CA SER A 131 2.91 -0.63 2.59
C SER A 131 2.52 0.81 2.88
N LEU A 132 2.75 1.33 4.09
CA LEU A 132 2.44 2.73 4.38
C LEU A 132 3.24 3.68 3.49
N PRO A 133 2.69 4.85 3.14
CA PRO A 133 3.41 5.85 2.37
C PRO A 133 4.74 6.23 3.04
N MET A 134 5.79 6.44 2.22
CA MET A 134 7.05 6.97 2.73
C MET A 134 6.85 8.37 3.30
N ASN A 135 7.64 8.70 4.31
CA ASN A 135 7.62 9.98 5.01
C ASN A 135 6.31 10.30 5.73
N CYS A 136 5.35 9.35 5.83
CA CYS A 136 4.20 9.53 6.70
C CYS A 136 4.57 9.34 8.17
N TYR A 137 3.76 9.91 9.05
CA TYR A 137 3.91 9.75 10.49
C TYR A 137 2.86 8.78 11.02
N ILE A 138 3.29 7.95 11.96
CA ILE A 138 2.44 6.99 12.65
C ILE A 138 2.64 7.09 14.16
N LYS A 139 1.56 6.99 14.90
CA LYS A 139 1.57 6.78 16.35
C LYS A 139 1.60 5.27 16.60
N VAL A 140 2.58 4.84 17.36
CA VAL A 140 2.76 3.44 17.75
C VAL A 140 2.52 3.32 19.23
N THR A 141 1.54 2.52 19.62
CA THR A 141 1.15 2.30 21.03
C THR A 141 1.46 0.86 21.42
N ASN A 142 2.28 0.68 22.44
CA ASN A 142 2.54 -0.65 23.02
C ASN A 142 1.34 -1.10 23.86
N LYS A 143 0.73 -2.22 23.48
CA LYS A 143 -0.48 -2.76 24.14
C LYS A 143 -0.22 -3.23 25.57
N SER A 144 1.01 -3.58 25.92
CA SER A 144 1.33 -4.12 27.24
C SER A 144 1.40 -3.04 28.32
N ASN A 145 1.74 -1.80 27.97
CA ASN A 145 1.97 -0.74 28.94
C ASN A 145 1.31 0.61 28.58
N GLY A 146 0.61 0.68 27.44
CA GLY A 146 -0.08 1.89 26.95
C GLY A 146 0.83 3.02 26.47
N LYS A 147 2.17 2.88 26.54
CA LYS A 147 3.11 3.91 26.07
C LYS A 147 3.05 4.05 24.57
N SER A 148 3.13 5.28 24.08
CA SER A 148 3.09 5.56 22.66
C SER A 148 4.23 6.48 22.23
N VAL A 149 4.57 6.42 20.93
CA VAL A 149 5.55 7.28 20.27
C VAL A 149 5.06 7.59 18.86
N VAL A 150 5.34 8.78 18.37
CA VAL A 150 5.14 9.14 16.97
C VAL A 150 6.47 8.97 16.24
N VAL A 151 6.45 8.25 15.12
CA VAL A 151 7.63 7.95 14.30
C VAL A 151 7.36 8.22 12.83
N LYS A 152 8.41 8.58 12.09
CA LYS A 152 8.38 8.74 10.64
C LYS A 152 8.65 7.38 9.97
N VAL A 153 7.81 6.99 9.01
CA VAL A 153 8.05 5.83 8.17
C VAL A 153 9.02 6.21 7.07
N ASN A 154 10.24 5.73 7.12
CA ASN A 154 11.29 6.02 6.14
C ASN A 154 11.95 4.77 5.54
N ASP A 155 11.46 3.57 5.91
CA ASP A 155 12.03 2.34 5.40
C ASP A 155 10.96 1.29 5.06
N ARG A 156 11.35 0.25 4.32
CA ARG A 156 10.53 -0.90 3.95
C ARG A 156 10.91 -2.13 4.78
N GLY A 157 9.89 -2.83 5.23
CA GLY A 157 9.97 -4.00 6.11
C GLY A 157 8.86 -3.96 7.14
N PRO A 158 8.85 -4.92 8.07
CA PRO A 158 9.65 -6.13 8.10
C PRO A 158 9.29 -7.11 6.98
N PHE A 159 10.27 -7.88 6.50
CA PHE A 159 10.03 -8.93 5.51
C PHE A 159 9.65 -10.28 6.15
N SER A 160 9.66 -10.35 7.47
CA SER A 160 9.12 -11.48 8.23
C SER A 160 7.58 -11.41 8.30
N SER A 161 6.89 -12.54 8.05
CA SER A 161 5.42 -12.60 8.03
C SER A 161 4.77 -12.29 9.39
N HIS A 162 5.47 -12.53 10.48
CA HIS A 162 4.94 -12.39 11.84
C HIS A 162 5.02 -10.97 12.40
N ARG A 163 5.76 -10.06 11.76
CA ARG A 163 5.92 -8.68 12.22
C ARG A 163 5.27 -7.70 11.25
N VAL A 164 4.77 -6.61 11.81
CA VAL A 164 4.14 -5.52 11.03
C VAL A 164 5.00 -4.26 11.00
N LEU A 165 5.92 -4.11 11.97
CA LEU A 165 6.69 -2.89 12.14
C LEU A 165 8.09 -3.19 12.70
N ASP A 166 9.10 -2.49 12.19
CA ASP A 166 10.44 -2.42 12.79
C ASP A 166 10.75 -0.98 13.19
N LEU A 167 11.03 -0.75 14.47
CA LEU A 167 11.29 0.56 15.04
C LEU A 167 12.79 0.86 15.10
N SER A 168 13.17 2.14 15.14
CA SER A 168 14.48 2.53 15.61
C SER A 168 14.64 2.19 17.09
N TYR A 169 15.88 2.12 17.57
CA TYR A 169 16.15 1.84 18.99
C TYR A 169 15.56 2.91 19.92
N ALA A 170 15.68 4.19 19.54
CA ALA A 170 15.11 5.29 20.32
C ALA A 170 13.60 5.19 20.46
N ALA A 171 12.89 4.87 19.36
CA ALA A 171 11.45 4.67 19.38
C ALA A 171 11.06 3.47 20.24
N ALA A 172 11.75 2.33 20.10
CA ALA A 172 11.51 1.14 20.91
C ALA A 172 11.74 1.39 22.40
N LYS A 173 12.76 2.17 22.75
CA LYS A 173 13.05 2.57 24.14
C LYS A 173 11.92 3.39 24.75
N GLN A 174 11.35 4.35 23.99
CA GLN A 174 10.26 5.19 24.50
C GLN A 174 9.00 4.39 24.86
N ILE A 175 8.68 3.36 24.07
CA ILE A 175 7.50 2.53 24.33
C ILE A 175 7.82 1.25 25.13
N GLY A 176 9.05 1.11 25.62
CA GLY A 176 9.46 -0.01 26.49
C GLY A 176 9.66 -1.34 25.76
N LEU A 177 9.88 -1.34 24.45
CA LEU A 177 10.18 -2.55 23.66
C LEU A 177 11.67 -2.88 23.56
N ALA A 178 12.56 -1.95 23.93
CA ALA A 178 13.99 -2.15 23.79
C ALA A 178 14.52 -3.33 24.62
N SER A 179 13.94 -3.61 25.78
CA SER A 179 14.32 -4.69 26.68
C SER A 179 13.72 -6.05 26.29
N THR A 180 12.51 -6.05 25.72
CA THR A 180 11.79 -7.28 25.34
C THR A 180 12.12 -7.74 23.91
N GLY A 181 12.68 -6.86 23.09
CA GLY A 181 13.00 -7.12 21.68
C GLY A 181 11.79 -7.04 20.75
N THR A 182 10.65 -7.54 21.17
CA THR A 182 9.38 -7.54 20.42
C THR A 182 8.19 -7.29 21.33
N GLY A 183 7.06 -6.85 20.74
CA GLY A 183 5.81 -6.68 21.47
C GLY A 183 4.64 -6.34 20.58
N ASN A 184 3.44 -6.53 21.11
CA ASN A 184 2.20 -6.18 20.41
C ASN A 184 1.94 -4.69 20.45
N VAL A 185 1.73 -4.09 19.28
CA VAL A 185 1.47 -2.66 19.13
C VAL A 185 0.20 -2.41 18.34
N VAL A 186 -0.36 -1.21 18.54
CA VAL A 186 -1.34 -0.58 17.67
C VAL A 186 -0.64 0.53 16.91
N ILE A 187 -0.83 0.57 15.59
CA ILE A 187 -0.29 1.56 14.68
C ILE A 187 -1.44 2.40 14.16
N GLU A 188 -1.37 3.70 14.31
CA GLU A 188 -2.36 4.66 13.81
C GLU A 188 -1.65 5.70 12.96
N ARG A 189 -2.19 6.03 11.78
CA ARG A 189 -1.65 7.14 11.00
C ARG A 189 -2.04 8.46 11.63
N VAL A 190 -1.07 9.37 11.71
CA VAL A 190 -1.29 10.73 12.24
C VAL A 190 -0.80 11.75 11.23
N GLY A 191 -1.27 12.99 11.33
CA GLY A 191 -0.67 14.11 10.62
C GLY A 191 0.80 14.26 11.01
N GLY A 192 1.62 14.81 10.10
CA GLY A 192 2.99 15.17 10.44
C GLY A 192 3.03 16.24 11.55
N PRO A 193 4.20 16.43 12.19
CA PRO A 193 4.40 17.60 13.03
C PRO A 193 4.24 18.85 12.16
N ASN A 194 3.41 19.79 12.63
CA ASN A 194 3.27 21.12 12.03
C ASN A 194 4.56 21.89 12.22
#